data_1b6246780f314090bce5e6f77abb88ee
#
_entry.id   1b6246780f314090bce5e6f77abb88ee
#
_cell.length_a   1.000
_cell.length_b   1.000
_cell.length_c   1.000
_cell.angle_alpha   90.00
_cell.angle_beta   90.00
_cell.angle_gamma   90.00
#
_symmetry.space_group_name_H-M   'P 1'
#
loop_
_entity.id
_entity.type
_entity.pdbx_description
1 polymer ?
#
loop_
_entity_poly.entity_id
_entity_poly.type
_entity_poly.pdbx_seq_one_letter_code
_entity_poly.pdbx_strand_id
1 'polypeptide(L)'
;MATGVAVRLFRAGFSVMILEVDHPTVIRLPVSFARAVYENKAVVEGIEAVLISSWEKVEDTIKQEKIPVLVDPKGSCIKKLSPTFLIDAILAKRNLGTTISQAPLVIGLGPGFTAGEDVDAVIETMRGHNLGRVYYQGKAAPDTGVPGEVGGESRRRLLRAPAEGQILPLHSIGDIVKAGEVIAEVEGVPLKAEISGVLRGLIYPQTWVTKGMKVGDIDHRGIREYCFTVSDKTRSIGGAALEAICAYLNKN
;
A
#
# COMPACT_ATOMS: atom_id res chain seq x y z
N MET A 1 -1.08 -0.41 -1.67
CA MET A 1 -2.11 -1.44 -1.95
C MET A 1 -3.22 -1.38 -0.93
N ALA A 2 -2.93 -1.43 0.34
CA ALA A 2 -3.93 -1.28 1.41
C ALA A 2 -4.92 -0.13 1.15
N THR A 3 -4.43 1.06 0.80
CA THR A 3 -5.27 2.21 0.50
C THR A 3 -6.29 1.96 -0.62
N GLY A 4 -5.91 1.27 -1.72
CA GLY A 4 -6.85 0.98 -2.80
C GLY A 4 -7.95 -0.01 -2.38
N VAL A 5 -7.62 -0.96 -1.50
CA VAL A 5 -8.62 -1.84 -0.85
C VAL A 5 -9.53 -1.02 0.06
N ALA A 6 -8.94 -0.19 0.94
CA ALA A 6 -9.67 0.65 1.87
C ALA A 6 -10.64 1.61 1.16
N VAL A 7 -10.20 2.28 0.07
CA VAL A 7 -11.06 3.14 -0.77
C VAL A 7 -12.24 2.35 -1.35
N ARG A 8 -11.98 1.13 -1.85
CA ARG A 8 -13.04 0.28 -2.43
C ARG A 8 -14.08 -0.12 -1.38
N LEU A 9 -13.62 -0.59 -0.23
CA LEU A 9 -14.50 -1.05 0.84
C LEU A 9 -15.27 0.10 1.47
N PHE A 10 -14.62 1.23 1.73
CA PHE A 10 -15.29 2.43 2.24
C PHE A 10 -16.41 2.90 1.32
N ARG A 11 -16.15 2.99 0.01
CA ARG A 11 -17.17 3.35 -1.00
C ARG A 11 -18.30 2.32 -1.13
N ALA A 12 -18.04 1.08 -0.73
CA ALA A 12 -19.06 0.03 -0.68
C ALA A 12 -19.84 0.02 0.65
N GLY A 13 -19.61 1.01 1.54
CA GLY A 13 -20.34 1.18 2.80
C GLY A 13 -19.77 0.41 4.00
N PHE A 14 -18.58 -0.18 3.87
CA PHE A 14 -17.93 -0.84 5.00
C PHE A 14 -17.19 0.15 5.88
N SER A 15 -17.27 -0.06 7.20
CA SER A 15 -16.39 0.60 8.16
C SER A 15 -14.98 0.03 8.02
N VAL A 16 -13.99 0.89 7.76
CA VAL A 16 -12.61 0.51 7.52
C VAL A 16 -11.69 1.17 8.53
N MET A 17 -10.76 0.39 9.06
CA MET A 17 -9.65 0.87 9.89
C MET A 17 -8.33 0.38 9.28
N ILE A 18 -7.26 1.14 9.48
CA ILE A 18 -5.92 0.78 9.02
C ILE A 18 -4.96 0.72 10.21
N LEU A 19 -4.22 -0.38 10.30
CA LEU A 19 -3.06 -0.49 11.18
C LEU A 19 -1.80 -0.23 10.36
N GLU A 20 -0.86 0.51 10.93
CA GLU A 20 0.36 0.90 10.24
C GLU A 20 1.56 0.84 11.20
N VAL A 21 2.75 0.89 10.64
CA VAL A 21 3.99 1.06 11.40
C VAL A 21 4.22 2.54 11.73
N ASP A 22 5.11 2.83 12.65
CA ASP A 22 5.49 4.19 13.06
C ASP A 22 6.25 4.96 11.98
N HIS A 23 6.98 4.25 11.09
CA HIS A 23 7.72 4.83 9.96
C HIS A 23 7.37 4.14 8.65
N PRO A 24 6.20 4.44 8.04
CA PRO A 24 5.80 3.83 6.77
C PRO A 24 6.76 4.16 5.62
N THR A 25 7.22 3.13 4.91
CA THR A 25 8.14 3.28 3.77
C THR A 25 7.42 3.39 2.42
N VAL A 26 6.20 3.91 2.43
CA VAL A 26 5.38 4.06 1.24
C VAL A 26 5.95 5.14 0.32
N ILE A 27 6.06 4.83 -0.97
CA ILE A 27 6.56 5.80 -1.97
C ILE A 27 5.45 6.56 -2.69
N ARG A 28 4.24 6.01 -2.75
CA ARG A 28 3.09 6.64 -3.42
C ARG A 28 2.27 7.47 -2.43
N LEU A 29 2.93 8.46 -1.80
CA LEU A 29 2.39 9.29 -0.73
C LEU A 29 1.01 9.91 -1.03
N PRO A 30 0.76 10.53 -2.22
CA PRO A 30 -0.53 11.17 -2.50
C PRO A 30 -1.72 10.21 -2.51
N VAL A 31 -1.47 8.90 -2.73
CA VAL A 31 -2.49 7.86 -2.79
C VAL A 31 -2.32 6.81 -1.68
N SER A 32 -1.82 7.26 -0.51
CA SER A 32 -1.61 6.38 0.63
C SER A 32 -2.17 6.98 1.92
N PHE A 33 -3.02 6.22 2.59
CA PHE A 33 -3.51 6.58 3.93
C PHE A 33 -2.43 6.44 5.01
N ALA A 34 -1.36 5.67 4.77
CA ALA A 34 -0.19 5.61 5.66
C ALA A 34 0.47 6.98 5.85
N ARG A 35 0.26 7.94 4.91
CA ARG A 35 0.71 9.33 5.07
C ARG A 35 0.14 10.01 6.32
N ALA A 36 -1.02 9.55 6.81
CA ALA A 36 -1.61 10.07 8.04
C ALA A 36 -0.69 9.88 9.27
N VAL A 37 0.19 8.87 9.26
CA VAL A 37 1.17 8.68 10.34
C VAL A 37 2.14 9.86 10.45
N TYR A 38 2.51 10.48 9.33
CA TYR A 38 3.41 11.64 9.29
C TYR A 38 2.67 12.98 9.44
N GLU A 39 1.47 13.11 8.85
CA GLU A 39 0.77 14.38 8.69
C GLU A 39 -0.52 14.48 9.53
N ASN A 40 -0.79 13.50 10.41
CA ASN A 40 -1.99 13.31 11.20
C ASN A 40 -3.25 13.01 10.38
N LYS A 41 -3.27 13.31 9.09
CA LYS A 41 -4.36 13.02 8.17
C LYS A 41 -3.85 12.79 6.74
N ALA A 42 -4.62 12.05 5.96
CA ALA A 42 -4.41 11.87 4.53
C ALA A 42 -5.75 11.86 3.80
N VAL A 43 -5.80 12.49 2.63
CA VAL A 43 -6.99 12.43 1.76
C VAL A 43 -6.61 11.73 0.47
N VAL A 44 -7.38 10.71 0.10
CA VAL A 44 -7.20 9.95 -1.15
C VAL A 44 -8.55 9.84 -1.85
N GLU A 45 -8.64 10.40 -3.06
CA GLU A 45 -9.87 10.40 -3.86
C GLU A 45 -11.12 10.87 -3.09
N GLY A 46 -10.96 11.90 -2.26
CA GLY A 46 -12.03 12.50 -1.45
C GLY A 46 -12.32 11.81 -0.12
N ILE A 47 -11.68 10.67 0.17
CA ILE A 47 -11.83 9.96 1.45
C ILE A 47 -10.74 10.42 2.41
N GLU A 48 -11.12 10.86 3.61
CA GLU A 48 -10.21 11.28 4.68
C GLU A 48 -9.87 10.11 5.59
N ALA A 49 -8.58 9.94 5.87
CA ALA A 49 -8.07 9.08 6.93
C ALA A 49 -7.34 9.94 7.96
N VAL A 50 -7.49 9.61 9.24
CA VAL A 50 -6.91 10.37 10.35
C VAL A 50 -6.13 9.46 11.28
N LEU A 51 -4.98 9.93 11.74
CA LEU A 51 -4.22 9.26 12.78
C LEU A 51 -4.96 9.35 14.11
N ILE A 52 -5.18 8.21 14.73
CA ILE A 52 -5.76 8.13 16.09
C ILE A 52 -4.71 7.65 17.08
N SER A 53 -4.80 8.12 18.31
CA SER A 53 -3.82 7.80 19.36
C SER A 53 -4.08 6.46 20.05
N SER A 54 -5.30 5.90 19.93
CA SER A 54 -5.68 4.64 20.56
C SER A 54 -6.89 4.03 19.87
N TRP A 55 -7.07 2.71 20.06
CA TRP A 55 -8.16 1.95 19.44
C TRP A 55 -9.57 2.37 19.94
N GLU A 56 -9.69 2.97 21.13
CA GLU A 56 -10.95 3.46 21.69
C GLU A 56 -11.58 4.57 20.84
N LYS A 57 -10.76 5.27 20.03
CA LYS A 57 -11.23 6.35 19.15
C LYS A 57 -11.76 5.85 17.80
N VAL A 58 -11.70 4.55 17.54
CA VAL A 58 -12.09 3.97 16.24
C VAL A 58 -13.54 4.26 15.91
N GLU A 59 -14.47 3.95 16.82
CA GLU A 59 -15.91 4.14 16.59
C GLU A 59 -16.28 5.60 16.33
N ASP A 60 -15.74 6.52 17.12
CA ASP A 60 -16.04 7.95 16.96
C ASP A 60 -15.46 8.52 15.66
N THR A 61 -14.34 7.98 15.19
CA THR A 61 -13.76 8.35 13.91
C THR A 61 -14.61 7.82 12.74
N ILE A 62 -15.09 6.58 12.83
CA ILE A 62 -15.96 5.97 11.83
C ILE A 62 -17.31 6.71 11.74
N LYS A 63 -17.90 7.11 12.88
CA LYS A 63 -19.14 7.92 12.91
C LYS A 63 -18.99 9.28 12.20
N GLN A 64 -17.76 9.79 12.07
CA GLN A 64 -17.44 10.99 11.29
C GLN A 64 -17.19 10.70 9.80
N GLU A 65 -17.48 9.51 9.33
CA GLU A 65 -17.22 9.07 7.94
C GLU A 65 -15.74 9.17 7.53
N LYS A 66 -14.82 8.89 8.48
CA LYS A 66 -13.38 8.89 8.26
C LYS A 66 -12.79 7.50 8.50
N ILE A 67 -11.63 7.26 7.90
CA ILE A 67 -10.87 6.02 8.12
C ILE A 67 -9.87 6.25 9.27
N PRO A 68 -10.00 5.60 10.44
CA PRO A 68 -9.00 5.66 11.47
C PRO A 68 -7.72 4.93 11.04
N VAL A 69 -6.56 5.57 11.27
CA VAL A 69 -5.23 4.98 11.12
C VAL A 69 -4.60 4.93 12.50
N LEU A 70 -4.16 3.74 12.91
CA LEU A 70 -3.51 3.53 14.21
C LEU A 70 -2.11 2.96 13.99
N VAL A 71 -1.12 3.50 14.69
CA VAL A 71 0.22 2.90 14.76
C VAL A 71 0.14 1.71 15.73
N ASP A 72 0.08 0.52 15.16
CA ASP A 72 0.08 -0.77 15.87
C ASP A 72 0.75 -1.84 14.99
N PRO A 73 2.09 -1.85 14.90
CA PRO A 73 2.84 -2.73 14.02
C PRO A 73 2.68 -4.22 14.34
N LYS A 74 2.19 -4.55 15.53
CA LYS A 74 1.95 -5.93 15.99
C LYS A 74 0.49 -6.36 15.85
N GLY A 75 -0.43 -5.46 15.49
CA GLY A 75 -1.86 -5.74 15.43
C GLY A 75 -2.45 -6.08 16.81
N SER A 76 -1.91 -5.51 17.87
CA SER A 76 -2.29 -5.83 19.26
C SER A 76 -3.76 -5.48 19.55
N CYS A 77 -4.33 -4.50 18.84
CA CYS A 77 -5.72 -4.11 18.99
C CYS A 77 -6.71 -5.02 18.25
N ILE A 78 -6.27 -5.89 17.32
CA ILE A 78 -7.16 -6.75 16.52
C ILE A 78 -8.05 -7.59 17.42
N LYS A 79 -7.47 -8.24 18.44
CA LYS A 79 -8.22 -9.07 19.38
C LYS A 79 -9.26 -8.28 20.21
N LYS A 80 -8.98 -7.00 20.49
CA LYS A 80 -9.89 -6.12 21.25
C LYS A 80 -11.03 -5.61 20.38
N LEU A 81 -10.74 -5.29 19.13
CA LEU A 81 -11.70 -4.77 18.15
C LEU A 81 -12.58 -5.86 17.55
N SER A 82 -12.10 -7.12 17.56
CA SER A 82 -12.80 -8.28 17.00
C SER A 82 -13.42 -7.98 15.62
N PRO A 83 -12.62 -7.59 14.60
CA PRO A 83 -13.16 -7.23 13.30
C PRO A 83 -13.83 -8.42 12.63
N THR A 84 -14.89 -8.17 11.84
CA THR A 84 -15.51 -9.21 11.01
C THR A 84 -14.59 -9.67 9.90
N PHE A 85 -13.79 -8.76 9.36
CA PHE A 85 -12.86 -9.02 8.26
C PHE A 85 -11.48 -8.50 8.61
N LEU A 86 -10.44 -9.30 8.37
CA LEU A 86 -9.04 -8.90 8.46
C LEU A 86 -8.39 -9.05 7.10
N ILE A 87 -7.71 -7.99 6.63
CA ILE A 87 -6.99 -8.02 5.37
C ILE A 87 -5.52 -7.71 5.62
N ASP A 88 -4.66 -8.71 5.46
CA ASP A 88 -3.22 -8.48 5.48
C ASP A 88 -2.77 -7.90 4.14
N ALA A 89 -2.43 -6.62 4.18
CA ALA A 89 -1.95 -5.83 3.06
C ALA A 89 -0.51 -5.34 3.24
N ILE A 90 0.27 -5.96 4.14
CA ILE A 90 1.67 -5.60 4.45
C ILE A 90 2.57 -5.81 3.23
N LEU A 91 2.29 -6.85 2.41
CA LEU A 91 3.05 -7.20 1.19
C LEU A 91 4.52 -7.57 1.46
N ALA A 92 4.79 -8.17 2.60
CA ALA A 92 6.13 -8.63 2.99
C ALA A 92 6.64 -9.82 2.18
N LYS A 93 5.78 -10.40 1.30
CA LYS A 93 6.07 -11.58 0.47
C LYS A 93 6.31 -12.86 1.27
N ARG A 94 6.07 -12.80 2.55
CA ARG A 94 6.04 -13.89 3.53
C ARG A 94 5.01 -13.54 4.61
N ASN A 95 4.41 -14.52 5.21
CA ASN A 95 3.53 -14.32 6.36
C ASN A 95 4.37 -13.83 7.57
N LEU A 96 3.96 -12.74 8.21
CA LEU A 96 4.61 -12.16 9.39
C LEU A 96 3.86 -12.47 10.69
N GLY A 97 2.92 -13.43 10.68
CA GLY A 97 2.19 -13.85 11.86
C GLY A 97 0.67 -13.70 11.73
N THR A 98 0.16 -13.47 10.52
CA THR A 98 -1.29 -13.50 10.24
C THR A 98 -1.77 -14.94 10.25
N THR A 99 -2.87 -15.19 10.98
CA THR A 99 -3.49 -16.51 11.09
C THR A 99 -4.98 -16.44 10.76
N ILE A 100 -5.51 -17.53 10.23
CA ILE A 100 -6.92 -17.69 9.83
C ILE A 100 -7.90 -17.49 11.01
N SER A 101 -7.42 -17.59 12.25
CA SER A 101 -8.24 -17.45 13.46
C SER A 101 -8.39 -16.01 13.97
N GLN A 102 -7.76 -15.02 13.31
CA GLN A 102 -7.77 -13.62 13.78
C GLN A 102 -9.07 -12.86 13.49
N ALA A 103 -9.88 -13.36 12.54
CA ALA A 103 -11.21 -12.81 12.23
C ALA A 103 -12.08 -13.90 11.61
N PRO A 104 -13.41 -13.71 11.52
CA PRO A 104 -14.32 -14.61 10.80
C PRO A 104 -13.98 -14.78 9.30
N LEU A 105 -13.36 -13.79 8.68
CA LEU A 105 -12.75 -13.89 7.34
C LEU A 105 -11.41 -13.17 7.34
N VAL A 106 -10.34 -13.92 7.02
CA VAL A 106 -8.98 -13.40 6.90
C VAL A 106 -8.53 -13.49 5.44
N ILE A 107 -8.09 -12.37 4.87
CA ILE A 107 -7.65 -12.27 3.46
C ILE A 107 -6.18 -11.85 3.42
N GLY A 108 -5.34 -12.60 2.71
CA GLY A 108 -3.95 -12.27 2.44
C GLY A 108 -3.75 -11.67 1.04
N LEU A 109 -3.00 -10.57 0.92
CA LEU A 109 -2.69 -9.97 -0.39
C LEU A 109 -1.34 -10.43 -0.92
N GLY A 110 -1.35 -11.18 -2.02
CA GLY A 110 -0.14 -11.61 -2.75
C GLY A 110 0.57 -12.81 -2.13
N PRO A 111 1.84 -13.01 -2.49
CA PRO A 111 2.61 -14.17 -2.04
C PRO A 111 2.94 -14.12 -0.55
N GLY A 112 3.11 -15.27 0.05
CA GLY A 112 3.44 -15.44 1.46
C GLY A 112 2.35 -16.12 2.26
N PHE A 113 1.14 -16.26 1.70
CA PHE A 113 0.00 -16.91 2.34
C PHE A 113 -0.45 -18.16 1.59
N THR A 114 -1.03 -19.11 2.32
CA THR A 114 -1.74 -20.27 1.79
C THR A 114 -3.20 -20.18 2.20
N ALA A 115 -4.11 -20.08 1.22
CA ALA A 115 -5.55 -20.10 1.46
C ALA A 115 -5.99 -21.46 2.00
N GLY A 116 -6.79 -21.46 3.05
CA GLY A 116 -7.24 -22.65 3.78
C GLY A 116 -6.26 -23.11 4.90
N GLU A 117 -5.11 -22.46 5.04
CA GLU A 117 -4.11 -22.72 6.09
C GLU A 117 -3.83 -21.46 6.93
N ASP A 118 -3.21 -20.45 6.30
CA ASP A 118 -2.84 -19.18 6.95
C ASP A 118 -4.01 -18.20 7.00
N VAL A 119 -4.80 -18.17 5.91
CA VAL A 119 -5.89 -17.23 5.64
C VAL A 119 -7.04 -17.95 4.93
N ASP A 120 -8.26 -17.38 4.93
CA ASP A 120 -9.40 -17.96 4.22
C ASP A 120 -9.31 -17.73 2.70
N ALA A 121 -8.74 -16.60 2.29
CA ALA A 121 -8.57 -16.27 0.88
C ALA A 121 -7.25 -15.55 0.61
N VAL A 122 -6.65 -15.82 -0.55
CA VAL A 122 -5.46 -15.12 -1.05
C VAL A 122 -5.85 -14.38 -2.34
N ILE A 123 -5.45 -13.12 -2.45
CA ILE A 123 -5.67 -12.30 -3.65
C ILE A 123 -4.37 -12.15 -4.43
N GLU A 124 -4.41 -12.49 -5.72
CA GLU A 124 -3.27 -12.34 -6.63
C GLU A 124 -2.90 -10.87 -6.83
N THR A 125 -1.63 -10.55 -6.61
CA THR A 125 -1.11 -9.20 -6.77
C THR A 125 -0.13 -9.04 -7.92
N MET A 126 0.28 -10.11 -8.58
CA MET A 126 1.14 -10.04 -9.77
C MET A 126 0.35 -9.44 -10.94
N ARG A 127 0.97 -8.51 -11.69
CA ARG A 127 0.37 -7.99 -12.93
C ARG A 127 0.27 -9.11 -13.96
N GLY A 128 -0.78 -9.11 -14.75
CA GLY A 128 -1.08 -10.08 -15.78
C GLY A 128 -2.50 -10.62 -15.70
N HIS A 129 -2.76 -11.74 -16.36
CA HIS A 129 -4.09 -12.34 -16.51
C HIS A 129 -4.80 -12.63 -15.18
N ASN A 130 -4.05 -13.00 -14.15
CA ASN A 130 -4.61 -13.40 -12.86
C ASN A 130 -4.68 -12.26 -11.83
N LEU A 131 -4.28 -11.02 -12.18
CA LEU A 131 -4.32 -9.90 -11.24
C LEU A 131 -5.72 -9.73 -10.63
N GLY A 132 -5.80 -9.75 -9.30
CA GLY A 132 -7.05 -9.65 -8.56
C GLY A 132 -7.86 -10.95 -8.48
N ARG A 133 -7.33 -12.10 -8.94
CA ARG A 133 -7.99 -13.39 -8.73
C ARG A 133 -8.01 -13.75 -7.26
N VAL A 134 -9.16 -14.21 -6.78
CA VAL A 134 -9.34 -14.72 -5.41
C VAL A 134 -9.11 -16.22 -5.41
N TYR A 135 -8.18 -16.69 -4.56
CA TYR A 135 -7.92 -18.11 -4.31
C TYR A 135 -8.47 -18.48 -2.93
N TYR A 136 -9.36 -19.44 -2.85
CA TYR A 136 -9.85 -20.04 -1.61
C TYR A 136 -9.08 -21.31 -1.22
N GLN A 137 -8.17 -21.75 -2.07
CA GLN A 137 -7.21 -22.83 -1.86
C GLN A 137 -5.90 -22.50 -2.55
N GLY A 138 -4.76 -22.86 -1.95
CA GLY A 138 -3.44 -22.67 -2.52
C GLY A 138 -2.88 -21.27 -2.32
N LYS A 139 -2.05 -20.79 -3.26
CA LYS A 139 -1.19 -19.60 -3.10
C LYS A 139 -1.26 -18.69 -4.31
N ALA A 140 -1.00 -17.40 -4.11
CA ALA A 140 -0.67 -16.47 -5.19
C ALA A 140 0.69 -16.82 -5.81
N ALA A 141 0.93 -16.31 -7.02
CA ALA A 141 2.19 -16.48 -7.70
C ALA A 141 3.38 -15.98 -6.86
N PRO A 142 4.51 -16.69 -6.83
CA PRO A 142 5.67 -16.30 -6.05
C PRO A 142 6.25 -14.97 -6.54
N ASP A 143 6.90 -14.23 -5.62
CA ASP A 143 7.60 -13.00 -6.00
C ASP A 143 8.78 -13.32 -6.92
N THR A 144 8.83 -12.63 -8.05
CA THR A 144 9.92 -12.79 -9.03
C THR A 144 11.11 -11.88 -8.75
N GLY A 145 11.03 -10.96 -7.79
CA GLY A 145 12.01 -9.90 -7.56
C GLY A 145 12.08 -8.87 -8.69
N VAL A 146 11.31 -9.07 -9.78
CA VAL A 146 11.27 -8.14 -10.92
C VAL A 146 10.09 -7.19 -10.75
N PRO A 147 10.33 -5.87 -10.78
CA PRO A 147 9.26 -4.90 -10.70
C PRO A 147 8.28 -5.04 -11.87
N GLY A 148 6.98 -5.00 -11.56
CA GLY A 148 5.96 -5.05 -12.60
C GLY A 148 6.11 -3.90 -13.59
N GLU A 149 5.92 -4.20 -14.87
CA GLU A 149 5.98 -3.23 -15.96
C GLU A 149 4.88 -2.16 -15.83
N VAL A 150 5.25 -0.93 -16.16
CA VAL A 150 4.34 0.20 -16.28
C VAL A 150 4.68 0.93 -17.56
N GLY A 151 3.83 0.80 -18.59
CA GLY A 151 4.01 1.45 -19.89
C GLY A 151 5.27 1.02 -20.65
N GLY A 152 5.74 -0.21 -20.53
CA GLY A 152 6.97 -0.70 -21.19
C GLY A 152 8.23 -0.61 -20.34
N GLU A 153 8.19 0.07 -19.18
CA GLU A 153 9.35 0.22 -18.29
C GLU A 153 9.19 -0.57 -16.99
N SER A 154 10.25 -1.27 -16.59
CA SER A 154 10.25 -2.07 -15.36
C SER A 154 11.28 -1.61 -14.33
N ARG A 155 12.57 -1.88 -14.57
CA ARG A 155 13.65 -1.58 -13.60
C ARG A 155 14.06 -0.11 -13.59
N ARG A 156 14.27 0.50 -14.77
CA ARG A 156 14.79 1.86 -14.90
C ARG A 156 13.86 2.94 -14.33
N ARG A 157 12.56 2.64 -14.20
CA ARG A 157 11.60 3.55 -13.58
C ARG A 157 11.74 3.64 -12.04
N LEU A 158 12.48 2.73 -11.41
CA LEU A 158 12.63 2.71 -9.96
C LEU A 158 13.78 3.59 -9.50
N LEU A 159 13.49 4.45 -8.53
CA LEU A 159 14.52 5.19 -7.80
C LEU A 159 14.96 4.36 -6.60
N ARG A 160 16.26 4.09 -6.51
CA ARG A 160 16.87 3.34 -5.41
C ARG A 160 17.90 4.21 -4.68
N ALA A 161 17.87 4.18 -3.35
CA ALA A 161 18.78 4.96 -2.52
C ALA A 161 20.25 4.68 -2.90
N PRO A 162 21.05 5.70 -3.22
CA PRO A 162 22.44 5.54 -3.63
C PRO A 162 23.36 5.24 -2.45
N ALA A 163 22.95 5.64 -1.24
CA ALA A 163 23.66 5.46 0.01
C ALA A 163 22.70 5.11 1.15
N GLU A 164 23.21 4.81 2.32
CA GLU A 164 22.46 4.75 3.56
C GLU A 164 22.42 6.14 4.20
N GLY A 165 21.29 6.51 4.83
CA GLY A 165 21.11 7.79 5.52
C GLY A 165 19.75 8.41 5.30
N GLN A 166 19.61 9.70 5.61
CA GLN A 166 18.39 10.44 5.41
C GLN A 166 18.25 10.92 3.96
N ILE A 167 17.06 10.72 3.38
CA ILE A 167 16.76 11.21 2.05
C ILE A 167 16.21 12.64 2.08
N LEU A 168 16.81 13.51 1.23
CA LEU A 168 16.41 14.90 1.04
C LEU A 168 15.88 15.08 -0.38
N PRO A 169 14.55 15.17 -0.59
CA PRO A 169 13.95 15.43 -1.89
C PRO A 169 14.33 16.80 -2.45
N LEU A 170 14.64 16.86 -3.76
CA LEU A 170 14.83 18.09 -4.54
C LEU A 170 13.66 18.34 -5.49
N HIS A 171 12.83 17.32 -5.71
CA HIS A 171 11.62 17.38 -6.52
C HIS A 171 10.41 16.88 -5.76
N SER A 172 9.23 17.31 -6.20
CA SER A 172 7.94 16.90 -5.65
C SER A 172 7.27 15.83 -6.53
N ILE A 173 6.45 14.98 -5.91
CA ILE A 173 5.60 14.04 -6.67
C ILE A 173 4.67 14.84 -7.60
N GLY A 174 4.67 14.51 -8.87
CA GLY A 174 3.95 15.22 -9.94
C GLY A 174 4.84 16.09 -10.81
N ASP A 175 6.10 16.31 -10.46
CA ASP A 175 7.05 17.03 -11.31
C ASP A 175 7.45 16.19 -12.53
N ILE A 176 7.62 16.85 -13.67
CA ILE A 176 8.20 16.25 -14.87
C ILE A 176 9.71 16.34 -14.74
N VAL A 177 10.37 15.21 -14.88
CA VAL A 177 11.83 15.07 -14.72
C VAL A 177 12.46 14.46 -15.97
N LYS A 178 13.75 14.77 -16.18
CA LYS A 178 14.52 14.25 -17.32
C LYS A 178 15.49 13.17 -16.85
N ALA A 179 15.84 12.26 -17.75
CA ALA A 179 16.91 11.29 -17.52
C ALA A 179 18.21 12.03 -17.16
N GLY A 180 18.90 11.56 -16.11
CA GLY A 180 20.11 12.17 -15.55
C GLY A 180 19.86 13.27 -14.50
N GLU A 181 18.65 13.77 -14.36
CA GLU A 181 18.28 14.80 -13.38
C GLU A 181 18.36 14.28 -11.95
N VAL A 182 18.84 15.12 -11.01
CA VAL A 182 18.96 14.76 -9.59
C VAL A 182 17.60 14.97 -8.92
N ILE A 183 17.01 13.89 -8.42
CA ILE A 183 15.66 13.88 -7.84
C ILE A 183 15.68 14.10 -6.32
N ALA A 184 16.72 13.59 -5.67
CA ALA A 184 16.92 13.67 -4.23
C ALA A 184 18.40 13.47 -3.92
N GLU A 185 18.78 13.65 -2.68
CA GLU A 185 20.11 13.29 -2.16
C GLU A 185 19.95 12.40 -0.92
N VAL A 186 20.93 11.53 -0.69
CA VAL A 186 21.06 10.75 0.55
C VAL A 186 22.46 10.98 1.07
N GLU A 187 22.58 11.69 2.21
CA GLU A 187 23.88 12.12 2.78
C GLU A 187 24.80 12.79 1.74
N GLY A 188 24.23 13.68 0.91
CA GLY A 188 24.95 14.38 -0.15
C GLY A 188 25.26 13.54 -1.40
N VAL A 189 24.87 12.27 -1.44
CA VAL A 189 25.01 11.41 -2.62
C VAL A 189 23.77 11.56 -3.51
N PRO A 190 23.92 12.03 -4.80
CA PRO A 190 22.78 12.31 -5.64
C PRO A 190 22.06 11.05 -6.12
N LEU A 191 20.74 11.06 -6.01
CA LEU A 191 19.81 10.09 -6.60
C LEU A 191 19.32 10.64 -7.95
N LYS A 192 19.73 10.02 -9.06
CA LYS A 192 19.39 10.47 -10.40
C LYS A 192 18.27 9.65 -11.02
N ALA A 193 17.46 10.30 -11.84
CA ALA A 193 16.48 9.66 -12.72
C ALA A 193 17.19 8.87 -13.81
N GLU A 194 16.82 7.60 -14.03
CA GLU A 194 17.35 6.81 -15.16
C GLU A 194 16.52 7.04 -16.44
N ILE A 195 15.28 7.51 -16.31
CA ILE A 195 14.35 7.77 -17.42
C ILE A 195 13.67 9.12 -17.24
N SER A 196 13.23 9.73 -18.33
CA SER A 196 12.34 10.90 -18.29
C SER A 196 10.90 10.48 -18.03
N GLY A 197 10.11 11.36 -17.38
CA GLY A 197 8.70 11.11 -17.08
C GLY A 197 8.20 11.96 -15.93
N VAL A 198 7.08 11.58 -15.33
CA VAL A 198 6.57 12.20 -14.11
C VAL A 198 7.10 11.47 -12.88
N LEU A 199 7.61 12.19 -11.90
CA LEU A 199 7.97 11.64 -10.59
C LEU A 199 6.67 11.20 -9.89
N ARG A 200 6.37 9.91 -9.97
CA ARG A 200 5.09 9.36 -9.50
C ARG A 200 5.11 8.96 -8.03
N GLY A 201 6.26 8.67 -7.51
CA GLY A 201 6.43 8.27 -6.11
C GLY A 201 7.79 8.65 -5.58
N LEU A 202 7.81 9.10 -4.34
CA LEU A 202 9.00 9.37 -3.56
C LEU A 202 8.65 9.12 -2.08
N ILE A 203 9.56 8.49 -1.34
CA ILE A 203 9.40 8.23 0.09
C ILE A 203 9.31 9.55 0.88
N TYR A 204 8.74 9.51 2.07
CA TYR A 204 8.57 10.70 2.89
C TYR A 204 9.92 11.37 3.19
N PRO A 205 10.03 12.72 3.14
CA PRO A 205 11.26 13.44 3.42
C PRO A 205 11.89 13.05 4.75
N GLN A 206 13.22 13.06 4.82
CA GLN A 206 14.01 12.73 6.03
C GLN A 206 13.84 11.27 6.52
N THR A 207 13.18 10.40 5.76
CA THR A 207 13.15 8.97 6.09
C THR A 207 14.56 8.40 6.00
N TRP A 208 14.94 7.60 7.01
CA TRP A 208 16.19 6.84 6.96
C TRP A 208 16.06 5.69 5.94
N VAL A 209 16.95 5.62 5.00
CA VAL A 209 16.97 4.62 3.94
C VAL A 209 18.28 3.84 3.93
N THR A 210 18.24 2.58 3.50
CA THR A 210 19.44 1.77 3.28
C THR A 210 19.82 1.78 1.81
N LYS A 211 21.11 1.64 1.49
CA LYS A 211 21.58 1.57 0.10
C LYS A 211 20.84 0.50 -0.70
N GLY A 212 20.35 0.88 -1.89
CA GLY A 212 19.58 0.00 -2.77
C GLY A 212 18.09 -0.10 -2.43
N MET A 213 17.64 0.43 -1.29
CA MET A 213 16.22 0.49 -0.93
C MET A 213 15.44 1.25 -2.01
N LYS A 214 14.26 0.74 -2.38
CA LYS A 214 13.36 1.45 -3.30
C LYS A 214 12.77 2.66 -2.60
N VAL A 215 13.08 3.85 -3.09
CA VAL A 215 12.65 5.12 -2.51
C VAL A 215 11.70 5.93 -3.39
N GLY A 216 11.51 5.53 -4.64
CA GLY A 216 10.58 6.23 -5.53
C GLY A 216 10.32 5.48 -6.83
N ASP A 217 9.51 6.09 -7.69
CA ASP A 217 9.35 5.64 -9.07
C ASP A 217 8.96 6.80 -10.02
N ILE A 218 9.40 6.67 -11.28
CA ILE A 218 9.08 7.57 -12.38
C ILE A 218 8.12 6.85 -13.33
N ASP A 219 7.12 7.56 -13.83
CA ASP A 219 6.21 7.07 -14.86
C ASP A 219 6.50 7.82 -16.16
N HIS A 220 7.09 7.12 -17.13
CA HIS A 220 7.51 7.71 -18.41
C HIS A 220 6.36 8.17 -19.31
N ARG A 221 5.12 7.73 -19.00
CA ARG A 221 3.93 8.22 -19.73
C ARG A 221 3.69 9.71 -19.49
N GLY A 222 4.30 10.31 -18.46
CA GLY A 222 4.24 11.75 -18.19
C GLY A 222 2.88 12.27 -17.72
N ILE A 223 1.94 11.38 -17.37
CA ILE A 223 0.58 11.77 -16.98
C ILE A 223 0.54 12.07 -15.48
N ARG A 224 0.53 13.36 -15.16
CA ARG A 224 0.58 13.87 -13.78
C ARG A 224 -0.57 13.37 -12.91
N GLU A 225 -1.77 13.24 -13.46
CA GLU A 225 -2.96 12.76 -12.75
C GLU A 225 -2.77 11.37 -12.15
N TYR A 226 -1.97 10.52 -12.79
CA TYR A 226 -1.66 9.17 -12.27
C TYR A 226 -0.86 9.18 -10.96
N CYS A 227 -0.30 10.32 -10.58
CA CYS A 227 0.35 10.47 -9.29
C CYS A 227 -0.65 10.54 -8.14
N PHE A 228 -1.86 11.07 -8.39
CA PHE A 228 -2.84 11.45 -7.38
C PHE A 228 -4.09 10.56 -7.36
N THR A 229 -4.14 9.55 -8.22
CA THR A 229 -5.26 8.61 -8.31
C THR A 229 -4.83 7.17 -8.03
N VAL A 230 -5.75 6.38 -7.50
CA VAL A 230 -5.58 4.95 -7.21
C VAL A 230 -5.40 4.19 -8.53
N SER A 231 -4.34 3.38 -8.63
CA SER A 231 -3.99 2.70 -9.87
C SER A 231 -4.94 1.56 -10.23
N ASP A 232 -4.92 1.16 -11.52
CA ASP A 232 -5.57 -0.03 -12.07
C ASP A 232 -5.36 -1.27 -11.20
N LYS A 233 -4.09 -1.56 -10.88
CA LYS A 233 -3.71 -2.70 -10.04
C LYS A 233 -4.39 -2.67 -8.67
N THR A 234 -4.38 -1.54 -7.99
CA THR A 234 -4.94 -1.45 -6.65
C THR A 234 -6.48 -1.41 -6.67
N ARG A 235 -7.10 -0.90 -7.75
CA ARG A 235 -8.54 -1.01 -7.96
C ARG A 235 -8.98 -2.46 -8.21
N SER A 236 -8.22 -3.22 -9.01
CA SER A 236 -8.48 -4.65 -9.24
C SER A 236 -8.41 -5.44 -7.93
N ILE A 237 -7.34 -5.26 -7.15
CA ILE A 237 -7.17 -5.95 -5.86
C ILE A 237 -8.28 -5.54 -4.86
N GLY A 238 -8.65 -4.25 -4.83
CA GLY A 238 -9.76 -3.78 -4.00
C GLY A 238 -11.12 -4.39 -4.40
N GLY A 239 -11.35 -4.59 -5.71
CA GLY A 239 -12.52 -5.32 -6.22
C GLY A 239 -12.54 -6.77 -5.76
N ALA A 240 -11.39 -7.44 -5.82
CA ALA A 240 -11.24 -8.82 -5.37
C ALA A 240 -11.45 -8.97 -3.85
N ALA A 241 -10.98 -8.02 -3.04
CA ALA A 241 -11.25 -8.00 -1.61
C ALA A 241 -12.77 -7.86 -1.32
N LEU A 242 -13.45 -6.99 -2.05
CA LEU A 242 -14.89 -6.84 -1.95
C LEU A 242 -15.62 -8.12 -2.39
N GLU A 243 -15.19 -8.77 -3.48
CA GLU A 243 -15.72 -10.07 -3.94
C GLU A 243 -15.64 -11.13 -2.82
N ALA A 244 -14.46 -11.29 -2.20
CA ALA A 244 -14.26 -12.26 -1.14
C ALA A 244 -15.16 -11.98 0.08
N ILE A 245 -15.32 -10.70 0.46
CA ILE A 245 -16.22 -10.29 1.54
C ILE A 245 -17.70 -10.59 1.18
N CYS A 246 -18.13 -10.21 -0.02
CA CYS A 246 -19.51 -10.50 -0.46
C CYS A 246 -19.79 -12.00 -0.54
N ALA A 247 -18.81 -12.79 -1.02
CA ALA A 247 -18.94 -14.25 -1.05
C ALA A 247 -19.06 -14.87 0.35
N TYR A 248 -18.35 -14.31 1.34
CA TYR A 248 -18.49 -14.71 2.73
C TYR A 248 -19.86 -14.34 3.31
N LEU A 249 -20.30 -13.09 3.11
CA LEU A 249 -21.59 -12.61 3.62
C LEU A 249 -22.80 -13.36 3.03
N ASN A 250 -22.69 -13.87 1.81
CA ASN A 250 -23.76 -14.64 1.17
C ASN A 250 -23.86 -16.11 1.65
N LYS A 251 -22.86 -16.58 2.41
CA LYS A 251 -22.83 -17.94 2.95
C LYS A 251 -23.20 -18.01 4.43
N ASN A 252 -23.20 -16.88 5.11
CA ASN A 252 -23.50 -16.71 6.54
C ASN A 252 -24.59 -15.68 6.76
#